data_11154bd5a7c2e182923eb908fa67a424
#
_entry.id   11154bd5a7c2e182923eb908fa67a424
#
_cell.length_a   1.000
_cell.length_b   1.000
_cell.length_c   1.000
_cell.angle_alpha   90.00
_cell.angle_beta   90.00
_cell.angle_gamma   90.00
#
_symmetry.space_group_name_H-M   'P 1'
#
loop_
_entity.id
_entity.type
_entity.pdbx_description
1 polymer ?
#
loop_
_entity_poly.entity_id
_entity_poly.type
_entity_poly.pdbx_seq_one_letter_code
_entity_poly.pdbx_strand_id
1 'polypeptide(L)'
;LRRNTCAHIAQGRTDRIIDIHWDWVRIGTDLGKTLRILYVSGEESEKQIKMRADRLQVASDELYILSETDLSEILSAVDEVQPDILIADSIQTLYSPENTSAPGSISQVKDCTMAPMQLAKSSCVTVFVVGHVNKEGAIAGPKVLEHMVDCELFFEGEHASSYRILRAAKNRFGSTNEIGVFEMEGRGLLEVPNPSEMLLA
;
A
#
# COMPACT_ATOMS: atom_id res chain seq x y z
N LEU A 1 13.55 -19.02 3.84
CA LEU A 1 14.13 -17.75 3.36
C LEU A 1 12.95 -16.80 3.14
N ARG A 2 12.71 -15.86 4.08
CA ARG A 2 11.77 -14.77 3.86
C ARG A 2 12.41 -13.87 2.81
N ARG A 3 11.73 -13.66 1.68
CA ARG A 3 12.16 -12.71 0.67
C ARG A 3 11.63 -11.34 1.10
N ASN A 4 12.53 -10.41 1.35
CA ASN A 4 12.19 -9.03 1.61
C ASN A 4 11.66 -8.43 0.31
N THR A 5 10.44 -7.95 0.31
CA THR A 5 9.77 -7.44 -0.89
C THR A 5 9.35 -6.01 -0.64
N CYS A 6 9.76 -5.11 -1.51
CA CYS A 6 9.17 -3.78 -1.60
C CYS A 6 8.15 -3.79 -2.74
N ALA A 7 6.90 -3.62 -2.41
CA ALA A 7 5.81 -3.54 -3.37
C ALA A 7 5.32 -2.10 -3.48
N HIS A 8 5.13 -1.64 -4.70
CA HIS A 8 4.45 -0.38 -5.00
C HIS A 8 3.05 -0.70 -5.49
N ILE A 9 2.06 -0.07 -4.88
CA ILE A 9 0.67 -0.16 -5.32
C ILE A 9 0.31 1.16 -5.95
N ALA A 10 0.19 1.17 -7.27
CA ALA A 10 -0.30 2.31 -8.01
C ALA A 10 -1.82 2.24 -8.17
N GLN A 11 -2.47 3.37 -7.94
CA GLN A 11 -3.92 3.50 -7.97
C GLN A 11 -4.43 4.26 -9.19
N GLY A 12 -5.46 3.69 -9.84
CA GLY A 12 -6.44 4.50 -10.56
C GLY A 12 -7.36 5.20 -9.55
N ARG A 13 -7.72 6.47 -9.82
CA ARG A 13 -8.65 7.34 -9.06
C ARG A 13 -9.50 6.64 -8.01
N THR A 14 -9.40 7.05 -6.78
CA THR A 14 -10.46 7.35 -5.80
C THR A 14 -10.27 6.82 -4.38
N ASP A 15 -10.82 7.55 -3.51
CA ASP A 15 -11.30 7.58 -2.12
C ASP A 15 -11.49 6.24 -1.35
N ARG A 16 -11.14 5.07 -1.90
CA ARG A 16 -11.49 3.77 -1.33
C ARG A 16 -10.39 2.70 -1.35
N ILE A 17 -9.17 3.08 -1.58
CA ILE A 17 -8.06 2.12 -1.69
C ILE A 17 -7.54 1.66 -0.34
N ILE A 18 -7.85 2.39 0.69
CA ILE A 18 -7.53 2.03 2.07
C ILE A 18 -8.16 0.67 2.45
N ASP A 19 -9.24 0.27 1.79
CA ASP A 19 -9.83 -1.04 2.03
C ASP A 19 -8.88 -2.20 1.63
N ILE A 20 -8.00 -2.02 0.63
CA ILE A 20 -7.01 -3.04 0.24
C ILE A 20 -5.90 -3.20 1.29
N HIS A 21 -5.46 -2.12 1.89
CA HIS A 21 -4.43 -2.17 2.93
C HIS A 21 -4.89 -3.00 4.12
N TRP A 22 -6.18 -2.90 4.45
CA TRP A 22 -6.78 -3.65 5.53
C TRP A 22 -6.97 -5.13 5.20
N ASP A 23 -7.17 -5.47 3.92
CA ASP A 23 -7.17 -6.87 3.49
C ASP A 23 -5.78 -7.49 3.65
N TRP A 24 -4.69 -6.75 3.47
CA TRP A 24 -3.33 -7.23 3.80
C TRP A 24 -3.12 -7.43 5.31
N VAL A 25 -3.67 -6.55 6.15
CA VAL A 25 -3.71 -6.76 7.60
C VAL A 25 -4.49 -8.03 7.94
N ARG A 26 -5.63 -8.22 7.30
CA ARG A 26 -6.49 -9.40 7.45
C ARG A 26 -5.82 -10.68 6.96
N ILE A 27 -5.15 -10.65 5.81
CA ILE A 27 -4.32 -11.77 5.32
C ILE A 27 -3.21 -12.12 6.33
N GLY A 28 -2.59 -11.14 6.95
CA GLY A 28 -1.60 -11.35 8.01
C GLY A 28 -2.17 -12.08 9.22
N THR A 29 -3.40 -11.77 9.62
CA THR A 29 -4.09 -12.47 10.72
C THR A 29 -4.59 -13.86 10.32
N ASP A 30 -5.07 -14.04 9.08
CA ASP A 30 -5.57 -15.32 8.56
C ASP A 30 -4.44 -16.36 8.40
N LEU A 31 -3.20 -15.93 8.18
CA LEU A 31 -2.04 -16.82 8.14
C LEU A 31 -1.60 -17.34 9.53
N GLY A 32 -2.37 -17.06 10.58
CA GLY A 32 -2.13 -17.57 11.94
C GLY A 32 -0.83 -17.08 12.57
N LYS A 33 -0.20 -16.06 11.99
CA LYS A 33 0.94 -15.35 12.56
C LYS A 33 0.49 -13.96 12.96
N THR A 34 0.76 -13.60 14.19
CA THR A 34 0.65 -12.21 14.64
C THR A 34 1.77 -11.43 13.97
N LEU A 35 1.47 -10.78 12.84
CA LEU A 35 2.41 -9.90 12.17
C LEU A 35 2.27 -8.50 12.75
N ARG A 36 3.39 -7.91 13.09
CA ARG A 36 3.45 -6.53 13.54
C ARG A 36 3.42 -5.61 12.32
N ILE A 37 2.41 -4.76 12.26
CA ILE A 37 2.16 -3.88 11.11
C ILE A 37 2.24 -2.44 11.57
N LEU A 38 3.08 -1.67 10.89
CA LEU A 38 3.10 -0.21 11.02
C LEU A 38 2.44 0.40 9.78
N TYR A 39 1.28 1.02 9.99
CA TYR A 39 0.56 1.78 8.97
C TYR A 39 0.84 3.27 9.17
N VAL A 40 1.48 3.87 8.19
CA VAL A 40 1.80 5.30 8.16
C VAL A 40 0.88 6.00 7.17
N SER A 41 0.15 7.01 7.63
CA SER A 41 -0.69 7.83 6.78
C SER A 41 -0.25 9.29 6.83
N GLY A 42 -0.01 9.85 5.65
CA GLY A 42 0.21 11.28 5.48
C GLY A 42 -1.04 12.08 5.15
N GLU A 43 -2.20 11.42 4.97
CA GLU A 43 -3.45 12.07 4.53
C GLU A 43 -4.54 12.01 5.59
N GLU A 44 -4.61 10.94 6.35
CA GLU A 44 -5.67 10.70 7.31
C GLU A 44 -5.17 10.74 8.76
N SER A 45 -6.00 11.25 9.64
CA SER A 45 -5.75 11.21 11.07
C SER A 45 -5.94 9.81 11.63
N GLU A 46 -5.25 9.49 12.73
CA GLU A 46 -5.38 8.22 13.45
C GLU A 46 -6.84 7.86 13.77
N LYS A 47 -7.65 8.87 14.13
CA LYS A 47 -9.07 8.67 14.41
C LYS A 47 -9.86 8.20 13.19
N GLN A 48 -9.59 8.76 12.01
CA GLN A 48 -10.23 8.36 10.76
C GLN A 48 -9.84 6.94 10.37
N ILE A 49 -8.54 6.64 10.48
CA ILE A 49 -8.02 5.30 10.22
C ILE A 49 -8.64 4.28 11.18
N LYS A 50 -8.71 4.60 12.48
CA LYS A 50 -9.35 3.72 13.46
C LYS A 50 -10.82 3.47 13.17
N MET A 51 -11.60 4.50 12.85
CA MET A 51 -13.00 4.35 12.48
C MET A 51 -13.19 3.41 11.28
N ARG A 52 -12.25 3.46 10.35
CA ARG A 52 -12.26 2.58 9.18
C ARG A 52 -11.88 1.14 9.54
N ALA A 53 -10.85 0.95 10.38
CA ALA A 53 -10.47 -0.36 10.91
C ALA A 53 -11.66 -1.03 11.62
N ASP A 54 -12.35 -0.27 12.47
CA ASP A 54 -13.54 -0.75 13.18
C ASP A 54 -14.66 -1.16 12.22
N ARG A 55 -14.92 -0.37 11.15
CA ARG A 55 -15.91 -0.70 10.11
C ARG A 55 -15.57 -1.99 9.39
N LEU A 56 -14.31 -2.22 9.09
CA LEU A 56 -13.82 -3.40 8.38
C LEU A 56 -13.58 -4.60 9.32
N GLN A 57 -13.90 -4.44 10.59
CA GLN A 57 -13.72 -5.46 11.63
C GLN A 57 -12.28 -5.97 11.74
N VAL A 58 -11.32 -5.10 11.46
CA VAL A 58 -9.91 -5.37 11.65
C VAL A 58 -9.56 -5.11 13.11
N ALA A 59 -9.45 -6.18 13.89
CA ALA A 59 -9.00 -6.12 15.27
C ALA A 59 -7.66 -6.83 15.37
N SER A 60 -6.60 -6.08 15.64
CA SER A 60 -5.28 -6.64 15.87
C SER A 60 -4.53 -5.77 16.88
N ASP A 61 -4.01 -6.38 17.92
CA ASP A 61 -3.17 -5.72 18.91
C ASP A 61 -1.77 -5.38 18.36
N GLU A 62 -1.40 -5.97 17.22
CA GLU A 62 -0.12 -5.74 16.54
C GLU A 62 -0.22 -4.77 15.35
N LEU A 63 -1.33 -4.01 15.27
CA LEU A 63 -1.50 -2.95 14.30
C LEU A 63 -1.19 -1.60 14.94
N TYR A 64 -0.11 -0.98 14.50
CA TYR A 64 0.34 0.34 14.90
C TYR A 64 -0.03 1.35 13.82
N ILE A 65 -0.63 2.46 14.21
CA ILE A 65 -1.06 3.54 13.30
C ILE A 65 -0.26 4.78 13.63
N LEU A 66 0.34 5.39 12.62
CA LEU A 66 1.09 6.62 12.72
C LEU A 66 0.58 7.62 11.68
N SER A 67 0.13 8.79 12.14
CA SER A 67 -0.23 9.92 11.27
C SER A 67 0.95 10.88 11.22
N GLU A 68 1.85 10.68 10.24
CA GLU A 68 3.10 11.42 10.11
C GLU A 68 3.52 11.53 8.64
N THR A 69 4.20 12.62 8.29
CA THR A 69 4.71 12.89 6.95
C THR A 69 6.22 13.05 6.89
N ASP A 70 6.86 13.29 8.04
CA ASP A 70 8.32 13.38 8.14
C ASP A 70 8.96 11.98 8.10
N LEU A 71 9.78 11.74 7.08
CA LEU A 71 10.46 10.46 6.89
C LEU A 71 11.36 10.08 8.07
N SER A 72 11.97 11.05 8.74
CA SER A 72 12.86 10.79 9.88
C SER A 72 12.09 10.26 11.09
N GLU A 73 10.93 10.83 11.36
CA GLU A 73 10.03 10.37 12.42
C GLU A 73 9.44 8.99 12.10
N ILE A 74 9.10 8.76 10.82
CA ILE A 74 8.63 7.45 10.36
C ILE A 74 9.71 6.37 10.57
N LEU A 75 10.96 6.64 10.20
CA LEU A 75 12.06 5.70 10.41
C LEU A 75 12.34 5.46 11.91
N SER A 76 12.23 6.48 12.73
CA SER A 76 12.32 6.34 14.20
C SER A 76 11.23 5.44 14.75
N ALA A 77 10.00 5.59 14.27
CA ALA A 77 8.89 4.71 14.64
C ALA A 77 9.10 3.25 14.17
N VAL A 78 9.70 3.05 12.99
CA VAL A 78 10.07 1.72 12.51
C VAL A 78 11.09 1.06 13.44
N ASP A 79 12.07 1.81 13.91
CA ASP A 79 13.09 1.31 14.85
C ASP A 79 12.48 0.97 16.23
N GLU A 80 11.47 1.70 16.67
CA GLU A 80 10.77 1.44 17.93
C GLU A 80 9.83 0.24 17.81
N VAL A 81 8.98 0.23 16.78
CA VAL A 81 7.93 -0.79 16.57
C VAL A 81 8.52 -2.10 16.09
N GLN A 82 9.62 -2.07 15.31
CA GLN A 82 10.21 -3.26 14.66
C GLN A 82 9.16 -4.07 13.87
N PRO A 83 8.48 -3.46 12.88
CA PRO A 83 7.37 -4.11 12.20
C PRO A 83 7.84 -5.23 11.26
N ASP A 84 6.99 -6.24 11.05
CA ASP A 84 7.13 -7.21 9.95
C ASP A 84 6.69 -6.61 8.61
N ILE A 85 5.70 -5.67 8.66
CA ILE A 85 5.14 -4.97 7.51
C ILE A 85 5.09 -3.48 7.79
N LEU A 86 5.61 -2.69 6.86
CA LEU A 86 5.46 -1.24 6.81
C LEU A 86 4.56 -0.87 5.63
N ILE A 87 3.52 -0.07 5.87
CA ILE A 87 2.64 0.48 4.82
C ILE A 87 2.76 2.00 4.87
N ALA A 88 3.16 2.62 3.76
CA ALA A 88 3.28 4.06 3.62
C ALA A 88 2.21 4.60 2.64
N ASP A 89 1.24 5.33 3.15
CA ASP A 89 0.05 5.83 2.44
C ASP A 89 -0.17 7.34 2.66
N SER A 90 0.04 8.18 1.67
CA SER A 90 0.61 7.92 0.34
C SER A 90 2.05 8.44 0.28
N ILE A 91 2.84 7.87 -0.63
CA ILE A 91 4.24 8.30 -0.81
C ILE A 91 4.36 9.77 -1.23
N GLN A 92 3.33 10.32 -1.87
CA GLN A 92 3.31 11.71 -2.33
C GLN A 92 3.17 12.72 -1.18
N THR A 93 2.66 12.29 -0.03
CA THR A 93 2.50 13.16 1.15
C THR A 93 3.72 13.17 2.04
N LEU A 94 4.58 12.14 1.91
CA LEU A 94 5.80 12.06 2.70
C LEU A 94 6.86 13.03 2.20
N TYR A 95 7.69 13.49 3.12
CA TYR A 95 8.83 14.32 2.78
C TYR A 95 10.08 13.93 3.60
N SER A 96 11.24 14.10 2.96
CA SER A 96 12.53 14.03 3.62
C SER A 96 12.96 15.45 4.00
N PRO A 97 13.23 15.76 5.28
CA PRO A 97 13.66 17.09 5.69
C PRO A 97 15.01 17.50 5.09
N GLU A 98 15.83 16.56 4.65
CA GLU A 98 17.11 16.84 3.98
C GLU A 98 16.94 17.33 2.54
N ASN A 99 15.79 17.09 1.93
CA ASN A 99 15.48 17.48 0.56
C ASN A 99 14.63 18.78 0.56
N THR A 100 15.17 19.84 -0.02
CA THR A 100 14.53 21.16 -0.05
C THR A 100 13.41 21.29 -1.08
N SER A 101 13.16 20.28 -1.90
CA SER A 101 12.07 20.29 -2.87
C SER A 101 10.72 20.19 -2.18
N ALA A 102 9.66 20.68 -2.83
CA ALA A 102 8.31 20.59 -2.29
C ALA A 102 7.85 19.13 -2.09
N PRO A 103 7.05 18.83 -1.05
CA PRO A 103 6.38 17.54 -0.90
C PRO A 103 5.63 17.14 -2.19
N GLY A 104 5.63 15.86 -2.54
CA GLY A 104 5.02 15.36 -3.77
C GLY A 104 5.81 15.62 -5.05
N SER A 105 6.93 16.37 -4.99
CA SER A 105 7.84 16.50 -6.13
C SER A 105 8.55 15.16 -6.43
N ILE A 106 8.99 15.01 -7.68
CA ILE A 106 9.72 13.80 -8.13
C ILE A 106 10.92 13.48 -7.23
N SER A 107 11.66 14.52 -6.83
CA SER A 107 12.83 14.38 -5.97
C SER A 107 12.44 13.87 -4.58
N GLN A 108 11.42 14.45 -3.96
CA GLN A 108 10.92 14.02 -2.66
C GLN A 108 10.39 12.58 -2.70
N VAL A 109 9.55 12.27 -3.67
CA VAL A 109 8.97 10.93 -3.83
C VAL A 109 10.07 9.87 -4.01
N LYS A 110 11.13 10.20 -4.76
CA LYS A 110 12.28 9.32 -4.91
C LYS A 110 13.00 9.07 -3.58
N ASP A 111 13.31 10.13 -2.84
CA ASP A 111 14.03 10.02 -1.57
C ASP A 111 13.19 9.28 -0.53
N CYS A 112 11.90 9.62 -0.42
CA CYS A 112 10.95 8.96 0.48
C CYS A 112 10.73 7.48 0.13
N THR A 113 10.98 7.07 -1.11
CA THR A 113 10.91 5.66 -1.52
C THR A 113 12.23 4.93 -1.27
N MET A 114 13.36 5.61 -1.43
CA MET A 114 14.68 4.98 -1.25
C MET A 114 14.92 4.48 0.17
N ALA A 115 14.53 5.22 1.18
CA ALA A 115 14.74 4.85 2.58
C ALA A 115 13.95 3.58 2.98
N PRO A 116 12.65 3.47 2.74
CA PRO A 116 11.90 2.23 2.96
C PRO A 116 12.42 1.04 2.14
N MET A 117 12.92 1.27 0.92
CA MET A 117 13.55 0.22 0.13
C MET A 117 14.86 -0.28 0.73
N GLN A 118 15.68 0.60 1.28
CA GLN A 118 16.88 0.22 2.00
C GLN A 118 16.52 -0.59 3.24
N LEU A 119 15.50 -0.16 3.99
CA LEU A 119 14.95 -0.90 5.11
C LEU A 119 14.51 -2.31 4.69
N ALA A 120 13.73 -2.44 3.62
CA ALA A 120 13.30 -3.75 3.10
C ALA A 120 14.47 -4.66 2.74
N LYS A 121 15.60 -4.11 2.27
CA LYS A 121 16.79 -4.88 1.89
C LYS A 121 17.67 -5.25 3.07
N SER A 122 17.79 -4.38 4.07
CA SER A 122 18.68 -4.57 5.23
C SER A 122 17.99 -5.32 6.37
N SER A 123 16.68 -5.21 6.49
CA SER A 123 15.87 -5.79 7.54
C SER A 123 14.85 -6.76 6.95
N CYS A 124 14.30 -7.66 7.75
CA CYS A 124 13.25 -8.59 7.29
C CYS A 124 11.86 -7.94 7.21
N VAL A 125 11.77 -6.65 6.89
CA VAL A 125 10.53 -5.89 6.79
C VAL A 125 10.00 -5.95 5.37
N THR A 126 8.71 -6.29 5.21
CA THR A 126 8.00 -6.14 3.93
C THR A 126 7.44 -4.72 3.84
N VAL A 127 7.76 -4.00 2.78
CA VAL A 127 7.33 -2.61 2.61
C VAL A 127 6.33 -2.47 1.48
N PHE A 128 5.18 -1.86 1.78
CA PHE A 128 4.19 -1.42 0.81
C PHE A 128 4.24 0.10 0.69
N VAL A 129 4.48 0.57 -0.52
CA VAL A 129 4.44 1.99 -0.86
C VAL A 129 3.21 2.25 -1.70
N VAL A 130 2.29 3.05 -1.16
CA VAL A 130 1.06 3.41 -1.85
C VAL A 130 1.25 4.71 -2.61
N GLY A 131 0.86 4.71 -3.88
CA GLY A 131 0.93 5.89 -4.73
C GLY A 131 -0.38 6.14 -5.47
N HIS A 132 -0.75 7.40 -5.63
CA HIS A 132 -1.90 7.80 -6.42
C HIS A 132 -1.50 8.05 -7.87
N VAL A 133 -2.29 7.52 -8.81
CA VAL A 133 -2.17 7.84 -10.23
C VAL A 133 -3.11 8.98 -10.60
N ASN A 134 -2.68 9.86 -11.49
CA ASN A 134 -3.54 10.92 -12.01
C ASN A 134 -4.56 10.37 -13.03
N LYS A 135 -5.46 11.26 -13.52
CA LYS A 135 -6.51 10.92 -14.49
C LYS A 135 -6.01 10.30 -15.81
N GLU A 136 -4.77 10.49 -16.11
CA GLU A 136 -4.12 10.02 -17.35
C GLU A 136 -3.43 8.65 -17.14
N GLY A 137 -3.61 8.04 -15.96
CA GLY A 137 -2.98 6.75 -15.61
C GLY A 137 -1.48 6.87 -15.35
N ALA A 138 -0.93 8.09 -15.35
CA ALA A 138 0.43 8.32 -14.95
C ALA A 138 0.48 8.53 -13.44
N ILE A 139 1.42 7.88 -12.78
CA ILE A 139 1.73 8.15 -11.38
C ILE A 139 2.16 9.62 -11.29
N ALA A 140 1.54 10.37 -10.36
CA ALA A 140 2.03 11.71 -10.03
C ALA A 140 3.37 11.56 -9.27
N GLY A 141 4.44 11.53 -10.02
CA GLY A 141 5.77 11.14 -9.59
C GLY A 141 6.06 9.71 -10.08
N PRO A 142 7.00 9.50 -10.82
CA PRO A 142 7.06 8.97 -12.15
C PRO A 142 7.34 7.45 -12.19
N LYS A 143 7.44 6.91 -13.40
CA LYS A 143 8.18 5.71 -13.83
C LYS A 143 9.49 5.40 -13.04
N VAL A 144 9.97 6.33 -12.23
CA VAL A 144 11.09 6.14 -11.29
C VAL A 144 10.75 5.09 -10.23
N LEU A 145 9.54 5.07 -9.67
CA LEU A 145 9.14 4.09 -8.66
C LEU A 145 9.08 2.67 -9.24
N GLU A 146 8.61 2.54 -10.49
CA GLU A 146 8.57 1.26 -11.20
C GLU A 146 9.93 0.55 -11.23
N HIS A 147 11.01 1.32 -11.36
CA HIS A 147 12.37 0.77 -11.39
C HIS A 147 12.93 0.46 -10.01
N MET A 148 12.41 1.11 -8.99
CA MET A 148 12.89 1.00 -7.62
C MET A 148 12.32 -0.23 -6.90
N VAL A 149 11.06 -0.56 -7.12
CA VAL A 149 10.33 -1.62 -6.40
C VAL A 149 10.52 -3.00 -7.05
N ASP A 150 10.31 -4.05 -6.27
CA ASP A 150 10.40 -5.43 -6.73
C ASP A 150 9.10 -5.92 -7.36
N CYS A 151 7.99 -5.41 -6.89
CA CYS A 151 6.65 -5.71 -7.40
C CYS A 151 5.87 -4.41 -7.54
N GLU A 152 5.14 -4.28 -8.65
CA GLU A 152 4.22 -3.18 -8.90
C GLU A 152 2.83 -3.75 -9.18
N LEU A 153 1.87 -3.27 -8.41
CA LEU A 153 0.49 -3.69 -8.48
C LEU A 153 -0.38 -2.49 -8.87
N PHE A 154 -1.25 -2.69 -9.85
CA PHE A 154 -2.29 -1.74 -10.22
C PHE A 154 -3.64 -2.23 -9.73
N PHE A 155 -4.37 -1.30 -9.18
CA PHE A 155 -5.73 -1.51 -8.75
C PHE A 155 -6.66 -0.67 -9.62
N GLU A 156 -7.43 -1.33 -10.46
CA GLU A 156 -8.26 -0.71 -11.47
C GLU A 156 -9.75 -0.90 -11.15
N GLY A 157 -10.56 0.07 -11.51
CA GLY A 157 -12.02 -0.02 -11.41
C GLY A 157 -12.69 1.27 -11.83
N GLU A 158 -13.85 1.16 -12.44
CA GLU A 158 -14.69 2.29 -12.79
C GLU A 158 -15.58 2.70 -11.62
N HIS A 159 -15.91 4.00 -11.52
CA HIS A 159 -16.78 4.52 -10.46
C HIS A 159 -18.19 3.91 -10.46
N ALA A 160 -18.68 3.54 -11.63
CA ALA A 160 -20.01 2.95 -11.79
C ALA A 160 -20.03 1.44 -11.51
N SER A 161 -18.86 0.79 -11.40
CA SER A 161 -18.72 -0.65 -11.16
C SER A 161 -18.44 -0.94 -9.70
N SER A 162 -19.09 -1.95 -9.12
CA SER A 162 -18.75 -2.49 -7.80
C SER A 162 -17.47 -3.31 -7.82
N TYR A 163 -16.99 -3.69 -8.99
CA TYR A 163 -15.81 -4.56 -9.14
C TYR A 163 -14.51 -3.79 -9.22
N ARG A 164 -13.46 -4.43 -8.73
CA ARG A 164 -12.08 -3.93 -8.77
C ARG A 164 -11.17 -5.05 -9.28
N ILE A 165 -10.19 -4.68 -10.07
CA ILE A 165 -9.20 -5.61 -10.63
C ILE A 165 -7.83 -5.26 -10.09
N LEU A 166 -7.16 -6.22 -9.47
CA LEU A 166 -5.77 -6.14 -9.07
C LEU A 166 -4.91 -6.84 -10.09
N ARG A 167 -3.93 -6.15 -10.63
CA ARG A 167 -3.01 -6.65 -11.65
C ARG A 167 -1.58 -6.31 -11.32
N ALA A 168 -0.68 -7.26 -11.53
CA ALA A 168 0.76 -7.00 -11.45
C ALA A 168 1.26 -6.43 -12.80
N ALA A 169 1.84 -5.22 -12.78
CA ALA A 169 2.56 -4.67 -13.92
C ALA A 169 4.03 -5.11 -13.91
N LYS A 170 4.59 -5.32 -12.72
CA LYS A 170 5.93 -5.81 -12.50
C LYS A 170 5.95 -6.80 -11.35
N ASN A 171 6.66 -7.91 -11.51
CA ASN A 171 6.90 -8.86 -10.44
C ASN A 171 8.25 -9.57 -10.66
N ARG A 172 9.24 -9.24 -9.84
CA ARG A 172 10.57 -9.88 -9.92
C ARG A 172 10.58 -11.32 -9.44
N PHE A 173 9.52 -11.75 -8.74
CA PHE A 173 9.48 -13.06 -8.07
C PHE A 173 8.47 -14.03 -8.65
N GLY A 174 7.70 -13.60 -9.65
CA GLY A 174 6.65 -14.44 -10.23
C GLY A 174 6.05 -13.89 -11.51
N SER A 175 4.92 -14.47 -11.90
CA SER A 175 4.15 -14.07 -13.09
C SER A 175 3.49 -12.70 -12.90
N THR A 176 3.28 -11.99 -14.01
CA THR A 176 2.44 -10.79 -14.09
C THR A 176 1.12 -11.07 -14.82
N ASN A 177 0.87 -12.31 -15.22
CA ASN A 177 -0.31 -12.68 -16.00
C ASN A 177 -1.55 -12.96 -15.14
N GLU A 178 -1.37 -13.02 -13.82
CA GLU A 178 -2.46 -13.27 -12.89
C GLU A 178 -3.19 -11.98 -12.55
N ILE A 179 -4.51 -12.07 -12.44
CA ILE A 179 -5.38 -10.97 -12.01
C ILE A 179 -6.23 -11.43 -10.84
N GLY A 180 -6.42 -10.54 -9.86
CA GLY A 180 -7.42 -10.69 -8.81
C GLY A 180 -8.64 -9.84 -9.13
N VAL A 181 -9.84 -10.40 -8.99
CA VAL A 181 -11.10 -9.66 -9.12
C VAL A 181 -11.78 -9.61 -7.78
N PHE A 182 -12.16 -8.41 -7.37
CA PHE A 182 -12.78 -8.14 -6.08
C PHE A 182 -14.08 -7.37 -6.27
N GLU A 183 -15.05 -7.62 -5.41
CA GLU A 183 -16.27 -6.85 -5.32
C GLU A 183 -16.23 -5.93 -4.10
N MET A 184 -16.63 -4.68 -4.28
CA MET A 184 -16.69 -3.68 -3.22
C MET A 184 -18.01 -3.81 -2.46
N GLU A 185 -17.95 -4.23 -1.22
CA GLU A 185 -19.07 -4.31 -0.30
C GLU A 185 -18.94 -3.34 0.88
N GLY A 186 -19.98 -3.23 1.70
CA GLY A 186 -19.97 -2.40 2.90
C GLY A 186 -18.90 -2.79 3.93
N ARG A 187 -18.48 -4.05 3.91
CA ARG A 187 -17.43 -4.63 4.77
C ARG A 187 -16.04 -4.70 4.13
N GLY A 188 -15.85 -4.05 2.96
CA GLY A 188 -14.59 -4.01 2.23
C GLY A 188 -14.62 -4.76 0.90
N LEU A 189 -13.45 -5.15 0.43
CA LEU A 189 -13.27 -5.90 -0.81
C LEU A 189 -13.42 -7.41 -0.55
N LEU A 190 -14.24 -8.06 -1.36
CA LEU A 190 -14.41 -9.50 -1.35
C LEU A 190 -13.87 -10.08 -2.63
N GLU A 191 -13.08 -11.16 -2.52
CA GLU A 191 -12.62 -11.90 -3.67
C GLU A 191 -13.79 -12.50 -4.46
N VAL A 192 -13.76 -12.37 -5.79
CA VAL A 192 -14.67 -13.04 -6.72
C VAL A 192 -14.04 -14.34 -7.18
N PRO A 193 -14.49 -15.50 -6.69
CA PRO A 193 -13.82 -16.79 -6.95
C PRO A 193 -13.87 -17.21 -8.42
N ASN A 194 -14.91 -16.81 -9.14
CA ASN A 194 -15.11 -17.15 -10.56
C ASN A 194 -15.45 -15.90 -11.40
N PRO A 195 -14.45 -15.11 -11.81
CA PRO A 195 -14.70 -13.91 -12.61
C PRO A 195 -15.36 -14.20 -13.98
N SER A 196 -15.20 -15.43 -14.52
CA SER A 196 -15.74 -15.79 -15.82
C SER A 196 -17.28 -15.88 -15.81
N GLU A 197 -17.89 -16.31 -14.73
CA GLU A 197 -19.35 -16.31 -14.59
C GLU A 197 -19.94 -14.90 -14.60
N MET A 198 -19.20 -13.95 -14.03
CA MET A 198 -19.59 -12.54 -13.96
C MET A 198 -19.57 -11.87 -15.36
N LEU A 199 -18.63 -12.25 -16.23
CA LEU A 199 -18.48 -11.68 -17.57
C LEU A 199 -19.48 -12.26 -18.59
N LEU A 200 -20.17 -13.35 -18.24
CA LEU A 200 -21.13 -14.04 -19.10
C LEU A 200 -22.59 -13.77 -18.71
N ALA A 201 -22.82 -13.05 -17.63
CA ALA A 201 -24.16 -12.63 -17.16
C ALA A 201 -24.52 -11.23 -17.64
#